data_9a9c83f7a2f3dcf7504efe043ef5ca92
#
_entry.id   9a9c83f7a2f3dcf7504efe043ef5ca92
#
_cell.length_a   1.000
_cell.length_b   1.000
_cell.length_c   1.000
_cell.angle_alpha   90.00
_cell.angle_beta   90.00
_cell.angle_gamma   90.00
#
_symmetry.space_group_name_H-M   'P 1'
#
loop_
_entity.id
_entity.type
_entity.pdbx_description
1 polymer ?
#
loop_
_entity_poly.entity_id
_entity_poly.type
_entity_poly.pdbx_seq_one_letter_code
_entity_poly.pdbx_strand_id
1 'polypeptide(L)'
;MLITGAGRGIGKRLAIGFASAGDRVGLLARSKAEVDLARLEIEHSGGAAIPIQADVRDFEAVCVAVETVRQGFGQVDVLIAAAGVQGPIGPFWEADPGAWANAVGVNLLGVMHACPAVLPGMIRRRRGKIIVLTGGGTTHPRPNFAAYASSKAALARFVETVAEEVREHNVQINDMSPGGTYTHMTDEILRAGEKAGDKDLADARQVRQTGGVPPDRQIQLALFLASERSNHITGKLLHVNDDWRRLEHANIHPEIYTLRRVQKI
;
A
#
# COMPACT_ATOMS: atom_id res chain seq x y z
N MET A 1 1.96 -14.97 -1.98
CA MET A 1 2.12 -13.56 -1.59
C MET A 1 1.26 -13.20 -0.39
N LEU A 2 1.49 -12.04 0.25
CA LEU A 2 0.67 -11.51 1.36
C LEU A 2 0.24 -10.08 1.05
N ILE A 3 -1.04 -9.75 1.28
CA ILE A 3 -1.58 -8.40 1.12
C ILE A 3 -2.23 -7.98 2.43
N THR A 4 -1.77 -6.88 3.04
CA THR A 4 -2.44 -6.28 4.20
C THR A 4 -3.53 -5.31 3.74
N GLY A 5 -4.62 -5.16 4.52
CA GLY A 5 -5.77 -4.36 4.11
C GLY A 5 -6.55 -4.98 2.94
N ALA A 6 -6.47 -6.30 2.76
CA ALA A 6 -7.02 -7.01 1.61
C ALA A 6 -8.56 -7.23 1.65
N GLY A 7 -9.25 -6.85 2.74
CA GLY A 7 -10.69 -7.09 2.86
C GLY A 7 -11.54 -6.16 1.99
N ARG A 8 -11.06 -4.96 1.65
CA ARG A 8 -11.80 -3.96 0.87
C ARG A 8 -10.90 -2.99 0.11
N GLY A 9 -11.50 -2.12 -0.69
CA GLY A 9 -10.83 -1.02 -1.39
C GLY A 9 -9.72 -1.51 -2.32
N ILE A 10 -8.59 -0.79 -2.31
CA ILE A 10 -7.46 -1.05 -3.21
C ILE A 10 -6.79 -2.40 -2.89
N GLY A 11 -6.62 -2.73 -1.59
CA GLY A 11 -6.03 -4.01 -1.18
C GLY A 11 -6.80 -5.20 -1.72
N LYS A 12 -8.14 -5.19 -1.64
CA LYS A 12 -9.00 -6.22 -2.23
C LYS A 12 -8.88 -6.28 -3.76
N ARG A 13 -8.88 -5.12 -4.44
CA ARG A 13 -8.71 -5.07 -5.90
C ARG A 13 -7.39 -5.69 -6.35
N LEU A 14 -6.30 -5.35 -5.66
CA LEU A 14 -5.00 -5.93 -5.94
C LEU A 14 -5.00 -7.44 -5.68
N ALA A 15 -5.61 -7.89 -4.58
CA ALA A 15 -5.73 -9.31 -4.27
C ALA A 15 -6.43 -10.11 -5.39
N ILE A 16 -7.56 -9.60 -5.89
CA ILE A 16 -8.28 -10.21 -7.00
C ILE A 16 -7.42 -10.19 -8.27
N GLY A 17 -6.77 -9.05 -8.58
CA GLY A 17 -5.92 -8.92 -9.77
C GLY A 17 -4.73 -9.87 -9.77
N PHE A 18 -4.06 -10.04 -8.64
CA PHE A 18 -2.94 -11.00 -8.50
C PHE A 18 -3.43 -12.46 -8.56
N ALA A 19 -4.56 -12.77 -7.91
CA ALA A 19 -5.15 -14.11 -8.01
C ALA A 19 -5.55 -14.47 -9.45
N SER A 20 -6.11 -13.50 -10.19
CA SER A 20 -6.43 -13.66 -11.62
C SER A 20 -5.18 -13.83 -12.50
N ALA A 21 -4.03 -13.32 -12.05
CA ALA A 21 -2.73 -13.54 -12.71
C ALA A 21 -2.07 -14.88 -12.32
N GLY A 22 -2.72 -15.69 -11.47
CA GLY A 22 -2.25 -17.02 -11.06
C GLY A 22 -1.51 -17.05 -9.72
N ASP A 23 -1.44 -15.93 -9.01
CA ASP A 23 -0.82 -15.88 -7.69
C ASP A 23 -1.70 -16.48 -6.59
N ARG A 24 -1.08 -17.09 -5.57
CA ARG A 24 -1.74 -17.52 -4.33
C ARG A 24 -1.65 -16.42 -3.29
N VAL A 25 -2.79 -15.95 -2.77
CA VAL A 25 -2.87 -14.70 -2.02
C VAL A 25 -3.29 -14.91 -0.56
N GLY A 26 -2.44 -14.52 0.39
CA GLY A 26 -2.83 -14.33 1.79
C GLY A 26 -3.53 -12.98 1.94
N LEU A 27 -4.76 -12.98 2.46
CA LEU A 27 -5.63 -11.82 2.63
C LEU A 27 -5.65 -11.43 4.10
N LEU A 28 -4.90 -10.41 4.51
CA LEU A 28 -4.86 -9.95 5.88
C LEU A 28 -5.70 -8.68 6.06
N ALA A 29 -6.69 -8.71 6.95
CA ALA A 29 -7.40 -7.52 7.44
C ALA A 29 -8.05 -7.78 8.81
N ARG A 30 -8.51 -6.71 9.46
CA ARG A 30 -9.16 -6.79 10.79
C ARG A 30 -10.55 -7.44 10.75
N SER A 31 -11.28 -7.25 9.68
CA SER A 31 -12.63 -7.78 9.50
C SER A 31 -12.56 -9.18 8.89
N LYS A 32 -12.91 -10.20 9.70
CA LYS A 32 -13.03 -11.57 9.21
C LYS A 32 -14.02 -11.67 8.05
N ALA A 33 -15.18 -11.04 8.19
CA ALA A 33 -16.21 -11.06 7.16
C ALA A 33 -15.72 -10.48 5.81
N GLU A 34 -14.95 -9.37 5.84
CA GLU A 34 -14.42 -8.76 4.62
C GLU A 34 -13.39 -9.67 3.93
N VAL A 35 -12.48 -10.32 4.68
CA VAL A 35 -11.49 -11.22 4.06
C VAL A 35 -12.12 -12.54 3.59
N ASP A 36 -13.14 -13.05 4.28
CA ASP A 36 -13.89 -14.23 3.85
C ASP A 36 -14.65 -13.95 2.52
N LEU A 37 -15.29 -12.78 2.39
CA LEU A 37 -15.94 -12.37 1.15
C LEU A 37 -14.92 -12.20 0.01
N ALA A 38 -13.77 -11.60 0.26
CA ALA A 38 -12.71 -11.45 -0.73
C ALA A 38 -12.17 -12.82 -1.18
N ARG A 39 -12.00 -13.76 -0.25
CA ARG A 39 -11.62 -15.15 -0.56
C ARG A 39 -12.62 -15.81 -1.48
N LEU A 40 -13.92 -15.75 -1.12
CA LEU A 40 -14.98 -16.37 -1.93
C LEU A 40 -15.00 -15.82 -3.37
N GLU A 41 -14.81 -14.51 -3.54
CA GLU A 41 -14.76 -13.88 -4.87
C GLU A 41 -13.56 -14.37 -5.69
N ILE A 42 -12.39 -14.53 -5.05
CA ILE A 42 -11.18 -15.07 -5.69
C ILE A 42 -11.39 -16.57 -6.07
N GLU A 43 -11.91 -17.37 -5.17
CA GLU A 43 -12.15 -18.80 -5.41
C GLU A 43 -13.20 -19.03 -6.49
N HIS A 44 -14.27 -18.22 -6.53
CA HIS A 44 -15.28 -18.27 -7.58
C HIS A 44 -14.68 -18.00 -8.96
N SER A 45 -13.62 -17.20 -9.03
CA SER A 45 -12.87 -16.91 -10.26
C SER A 45 -11.74 -17.92 -10.54
N GLY A 46 -11.66 -19.02 -9.79
CA GLY A 46 -10.65 -20.07 -9.96
C GLY A 46 -9.29 -19.77 -9.32
N GLY A 47 -9.17 -18.69 -8.56
CA GLY A 47 -7.96 -18.33 -7.83
C GLY A 47 -7.83 -19.04 -6.47
N ALA A 48 -6.73 -18.82 -5.76
CA ALA A 48 -6.46 -19.39 -4.45
C ALA A 48 -6.13 -18.30 -3.42
N ALA A 49 -6.87 -18.28 -2.30
CA ALA A 49 -6.66 -17.31 -1.23
C ALA A 49 -6.80 -17.91 0.17
N ILE A 50 -6.03 -17.39 1.13
CA ILE A 50 -6.15 -17.69 2.56
C ILE A 50 -6.63 -16.42 3.27
N PRO A 51 -7.81 -16.43 3.91
CA PRO A 51 -8.30 -15.30 4.69
C PRO A 51 -7.64 -15.31 6.08
N ILE A 52 -7.11 -14.19 6.50
CA ILE A 52 -6.41 -14.04 7.78
C ILE A 52 -6.94 -12.81 8.49
N GLN A 53 -7.58 -13.03 9.64
CA GLN A 53 -8.02 -11.94 10.50
C GLN A 53 -6.87 -11.53 11.42
N ALA A 54 -6.33 -10.31 11.20
CA ALA A 54 -5.31 -9.73 12.05
C ALA A 54 -5.32 -8.19 11.98
N ASP A 55 -4.84 -7.55 13.05
CA ASP A 55 -4.58 -6.11 13.05
C ASP A 55 -3.09 -5.88 12.75
N VAL A 56 -2.79 -5.05 11.76
CA VAL A 56 -1.41 -4.72 11.39
C VAL A 56 -0.64 -3.99 12.49
N ARG A 57 -1.34 -3.45 13.51
CA ARG A 57 -0.71 -2.84 14.69
C ARG A 57 -0.13 -3.86 15.67
N ASP A 58 -0.53 -5.11 15.56
CA ASP A 58 -0.04 -6.22 16.35
C ASP A 58 1.02 -6.99 15.56
N PHE A 59 2.29 -6.84 15.96
CA PHE A 59 3.41 -7.46 15.27
C PHE A 59 3.36 -8.98 15.32
N GLU A 60 2.99 -9.56 16.47
CA GLU A 60 2.91 -11.01 16.62
C GLU A 60 1.80 -11.60 15.74
N ALA A 61 0.63 -10.95 15.69
CA ALA A 61 -0.44 -11.34 14.79
C ALA A 61 -0.02 -11.28 13.31
N VAL A 62 0.79 -10.28 12.93
CA VAL A 62 1.36 -10.19 11.57
C VAL A 62 2.36 -11.33 11.31
N CYS A 63 3.21 -11.68 12.27
CA CYS A 63 4.10 -12.83 12.15
C CYS A 63 3.35 -14.15 11.99
N VAL A 64 2.29 -14.36 12.76
CA VAL A 64 1.40 -15.53 12.61
C VAL A 64 0.75 -15.55 11.22
N ALA A 65 0.34 -14.40 10.71
CA ALA A 65 -0.21 -14.30 9.36
C ALA A 65 0.80 -14.71 8.27
N VAL A 66 2.04 -14.26 8.37
CA VAL A 66 3.12 -14.67 7.46
C VAL A 66 3.36 -16.17 7.53
N GLU A 67 3.38 -16.74 8.73
CA GLU A 67 3.55 -18.19 8.91
C GLU A 67 2.38 -18.98 8.35
N THR A 68 1.14 -18.50 8.51
CA THR A 68 -0.07 -19.11 7.93
C THR A 68 0.03 -19.20 6.41
N VAL A 69 0.46 -18.10 5.76
CA VAL A 69 0.68 -18.10 4.30
C VAL A 69 1.81 -19.06 3.92
N ARG A 70 2.88 -19.10 4.71
CA ARG A 70 4.02 -19.97 4.46
C ARG A 70 3.63 -21.45 4.53
N GLN A 71 2.79 -21.83 5.47
CA GLN A 71 2.30 -23.21 5.61
C GLN A 71 1.34 -23.59 4.49
N GLY A 72 0.43 -22.70 4.10
CA GLY A 72 -0.58 -23.01 3.08
C GLY A 72 -0.07 -22.88 1.64
N PHE A 73 0.77 -21.86 1.38
CA PHE A 73 1.17 -21.51 0.02
C PHE A 73 2.68 -21.50 -0.23
N GLY A 74 3.48 -21.82 0.77
CA GLY A 74 4.93 -21.71 0.69
C GLY A 74 5.42 -20.29 1.01
N GLN A 75 6.60 -19.95 0.55
CA GLN A 75 7.26 -18.72 0.92
C GLN A 75 6.52 -17.46 0.44
N VAL A 76 6.62 -16.39 1.22
CA VAL A 76 6.10 -15.08 0.81
C VAL A 76 7.14 -14.38 -0.06
N ASP A 77 6.93 -14.36 -1.37
CA ASP A 77 7.83 -13.69 -2.32
C ASP A 77 7.41 -12.24 -2.57
N VAL A 78 6.13 -11.91 -2.36
CA VAL A 78 5.60 -10.56 -2.54
C VAL A 78 4.80 -10.15 -1.31
N LEU A 79 5.09 -8.97 -0.75
CA LEU A 79 4.29 -8.27 0.25
C LEU A 79 3.69 -7.02 -0.38
N ILE A 80 2.36 -6.85 -0.27
CA ILE A 80 1.71 -5.57 -0.56
C ILE A 80 1.16 -5.00 0.76
N ALA A 81 1.77 -3.94 1.24
CA ALA A 81 1.36 -3.24 2.45
C ALA A 81 0.30 -2.18 2.10
N ALA A 82 -0.97 -2.60 2.04
CA ALA A 82 -2.10 -1.77 1.61
C ALA A 82 -3.05 -1.37 2.75
N ALA A 83 -2.83 -1.84 3.96
CA ALA A 83 -3.62 -1.42 5.12
C ALA A 83 -3.47 0.10 5.36
N GLY A 84 -4.60 0.78 5.55
CA GLY A 84 -4.57 2.21 5.79
C GLY A 84 -5.94 2.75 6.21
N VAL A 85 -5.92 3.88 6.90
CA VAL A 85 -7.09 4.65 7.32
C VAL A 85 -6.84 6.14 7.06
N GLN A 86 -7.91 6.91 6.87
CA GLN A 86 -7.80 8.35 6.62
C GLN A 86 -7.34 9.11 7.88
N GLY A 87 -7.76 8.64 9.06
CA GLY A 87 -7.56 9.36 10.31
C GLY A 87 -8.49 10.58 10.44
N PRO A 88 -8.21 11.49 11.39
CA PRO A 88 -8.99 12.70 11.57
C PRO A 88 -8.95 13.59 10.34
N ILE A 89 -10.12 14.11 9.93
CA ILE A 89 -10.27 15.09 8.85
C ILE A 89 -10.69 16.42 9.46
N GLY A 90 -9.93 17.46 9.19
CA GLY A 90 -10.15 18.81 9.70
C GLY A 90 -8.86 19.48 10.18
N PRO A 91 -8.97 20.72 10.74
CA PRO A 91 -7.82 21.44 11.25
C PRO A 91 -7.04 20.63 12.29
N PHE A 92 -5.72 20.62 12.17
CA PHE A 92 -4.86 19.81 13.06
C PHE A 92 -5.08 20.11 14.55
N TRP A 93 -5.28 21.36 14.90
CA TRP A 93 -5.47 21.81 16.30
C TRP A 93 -6.81 21.40 16.92
N GLU A 94 -7.74 20.86 16.11
CA GLU A 94 -9.03 20.30 16.55
C GLU A 94 -9.03 18.76 16.54
N ALA A 95 -7.95 18.15 16.05
CA ALA A 95 -7.89 16.72 15.90
C ALA A 95 -7.76 16.01 17.27
N ASP A 96 -8.50 14.93 17.46
CA ASP A 96 -8.30 14.04 18.60
C ASP A 96 -6.92 13.35 18.52
N PRO A 97 -6.06 13.53 19.54
CA PRO A 97 -4.70 12.94 19.53
C PRO A 97 -4.72 11.42 19.46
N GLY A 98 -5.72 10.75 20.06
CA GLY A 98 -5.87 9.30 20.02
C GLY A 98 -6.19 8.80 18.62
N ALA A 99 -7.13 9.45 17.91
CA ALA A 99 -7.46 9.14 16.52
C ALA A 99 -6.28 9.42 15.59
N TRP A 100 -5.51 10.49 15.86
CA TRP A 100 -4.28 10.81 15.13
C TRP A 100 -3.22 9.71 15.29
N ALA A 101 -2.94 9.30 16.53
CA ALA A 101 -2.00 8.23 16.86
C ALA A 101 -2.44 6.88 16.24
N ASN A 102 -3.75 6.58 16.27
CA ASN A 102 -4.30 5.39 15.62
C ASN A 102 -4.04 5.39 14.11
N ALA A 103 -4.17 6.53 13.43
CA ALA A 103 -3.89 6.62 12.00
C ALA A 103 -2.41 6.33 11.69
N VAL A 104 -1.49 6.88 12.47
CA VAL A 104 -0.05 6.59 12.37
C VAL A 104 0.22 5.11 12.68
N GLY A 105 -0.42 4.56 13.71
CA GLY A 105 -0.32 3.15 14.07
C GLY A 105 -0.68 2.21 12.93
N VAL A 106 -1.78 2.48 12.22
CA VAL A 106 -2.20 1.66 11.09
C VAL A 106 -1.35 1.92 9.84
N ASN A 107 -1.20 3.20 9.46
CA ASN A 107 -0.60 3.57 8.17
C ASN A 107 0.91 3.40 8.14
N LEU A 108 1.61 3.69 9.24
CA LEU A 108 3.07 3.64 9.32
C LEU A 108 3.56 2.42 10.07
N LEU A 109 3.17 2.25 11.35
CA LEU A 109 3.68 1.13 12.15
C LEU A 109 3.19 -0.22 11.60
N GLY A 110 1.99 -0.29 11.02
CA GLY A 110 1.51 -1.51 10.35
C GLY A 110 2.41 -1.96 9.19
N VAL A 111 2.98 -1.03 8.43
CA VAL A 111 3.99 -1.34 7.40
C VAL A 111 5.31 -1.76 8.04
N MET A 112 5.73 -1.05 9.09
CA MET A 112 6.95 -1.39 9.86
C MET A 112 6.85 -2.75 10.55
N HIS A 113 5.66 -3.26 10.84
CA HIS A 113 5.44 -4.62 11.34
C HIS A 113 5.46 -5.65 10.20
N ALA A 114 4.83 -5.34 9.07
CA ALA A 114 4.74 -6.28 7.96
C ALA A 114 6.10 -6.54 7.28
N CYS A 115 6.94 -5.52 7.15
CA CYS A 115 8.25 -5.64 6.50
C CYS A 115 9.20 -6.60 7.25
N PRO A 116 9.50 -6.44 8.55
CA PRO A 116 10.40 -7.35 9.27
C PRO A 116 9.83 -8.76 9.41
N ALA A 117 8.51 -8.96 9.34
CA ALA A 117 7.92 -10.30 9.33
C ALA A 117 8.26 -11.10 8.07
N VAL A 118 8.48 -10.46 6.93
CA VAL A 118 8.80 -11.15 5.65
C VAL A 118 10.28 -11.05 5.26
N LEU A 119 10.96 -9.95 5.60
CA LEU A 119 12.33 -9.65 5.16
C LEU A 119 13.35 -10.74 5.48
N PRO A 120 13.40 -11.35 6.69
CA PRO A 120 14.38 -12.40 6.96
C PRO A 120 14.27 -13.59 6.01
N GLY A 121 13.05 -13.96 5.62
CA GLY A 121 12.81 -15.01 4.64
C GLY A 121 13.25 -14.61 3.23
N MET A 122 12.94 -13.37 2.80
CA MET A 122 13.32 -12.83 1.50
C MET A 122 14.84 -12.69 1.38
N ILE A 123 15.52 -12.17 2.41
CA ILE A 123 16.98 -12.00 2.48
C ILE A 123 17.70 -13.35 2.35
N ARG A 124 17.27 -14.36 3.12
CA ARG A 124 17.89 -15.71 3.04
C ARG A 124 17.80 -16.31 1.64
N ARG A 125 16.69 -16.08 0.95
CA ARG A 125 16.47 -16.60 -0.42
C ARG A 125 17.03 -15.68 -1.51
N ARG A 126 17.48 -14.48 -1.15
CA ARG A 126 17.91 -13.43 -2.09
C ARG A 126 16.83 -13.14 -3.15
N ARG A 127 15.57 -13.12 -2.71
CA ARG A 127 14.39 -12.89 -3.56
C ARG A 127 13.24 -12.35 -2.73
N GLY A 128 12.71 -11.20 -3.13
CA GLY A 128 11.53 -10.61 -2.49
C GLY A 128 11.14 -9.28 -3.12
N LYS A 129 9.84 -9.00 -3.12
CA LYS A 129 9.25 -7.73 -3.58
C LYS A 129 8.33 -7.18 -2.50
N ILE A 130 8.53 -5.94 -2.13
CA ILE A 130 7.67 -5.23 -1.18
C ILE A 130 7.10 -4.00 -1.87
N ILE A 131 5.78 -3.89 -1.89
CA ILE A 131 5.06 -2.75 -2.44
C ILE A 131 4.31 -2.08 -1.29
N VAL A 132 4.65 -0.84 -0.99
CA VAL A 132 4.01 -0.04 0.06
C VAL A 132 3.02 0.92 -0.57
N LEU A 133 1.74 0.89 -0.17
CA LEU A 133 0.77 1.85 -0.70
C LEU A 133 0.88 3.18 0.02
N THR A 134 1.25 4.19 -0.74
CA THR A 134 1.21 5.61 -0.34
C THR A 134 -0.04 6.31 -0.88
N GLY A 135 -0.04 7.61 -1.04
CA GLY A 135 -1.22 8.35 -1.54
C GLY A 135 -1.05 9.86 -1.46
N GLY A 136 -2.15 10.58 -1.58
CA GLY A 136 -2.15 12.03 -1.53
C GLY A 136 -1.55 12.57 -0.23
N GLY A 137 -0.68 13.59 -0.35
CA GLY A 137 0.06 14.16 0.79
C GLY A 137 1.43 13.52 1.03
N THR A 138 1.83 12.49 0.28
CA THR A 138 3.17 11.90 0.40
C THR A 138 4.26 12.88 -0.02
N THR A 139 4.06 13.60 -1.13
CA THR A 139 5.06 14.49 -1.73
C THR A 139 4.72 15.97 -1.62
N HIS A 140 3.55 16.32 -1.13
CA HIS A 140 3.07 17.70 -1.00
C HIS A 140 2.15 17.85 0.21
N PRO A 141 1.99 19.06 0.75
CA PRO A 141 1.06 19.29 1.85
C PRO A 141 -0.38 18.93 1.46
N ARG A 142 -1.10 18.33 2.41
CA ARG A 142 -2.54 18.06 2.29
C ARG A 142 -3.22 18.61 3.53
N PRO A 143 -3.67 19.88 3.49
CA PRO A 143 -4.36 20.50 4.61
C PRO A 143 -5.57 19.67 5.07
N ASN A 144 -5.89 19.70 6.36
CA ASN A 144 -6.96 18.94 7.01
C ASN A 144 -6.77 17.41 7.08
N PHE A 145 -5.63 16.88 6.60
CA PHE A 145 -5.31 15.44 6.63
C PHE A 145 -3.93 15.19 7.25
N ALA A 146 -3.58 15.91 8.30
CA ALA A 146 -2.24 15.91 8.87
C ALA A 146 -1.74 14.50 9.27
N ALA A 147 -2.56 13.69 9.94
CA ALA A 147 -2.19 12.32 10.32
C ALA A 147 -1.90 11.43 9.11
N TYR A 148 -2.77 11.49 8.10
CA TYR A 148 -2.61 10.73 6.87
C TYR A 148 -1.36 11.16 6.10
N ALA A 149 -1.25 12.45 5.79
CA ALA A 149 -0.15 12.98 4.99
C ALA A 149 1.22 12.72 5.65
N SER A 150 1.33 12.98 6.96
CA SER A 150 2.56 12.72 7.72
C SER A 150 2.93 11.24 7.70
N SER A 151 1.96 10.32 7.93
CA SER A 151 2.23 8.88 7.87
C SER A 151 2.67 8.42 6.48
N LYS A 152 2.06 8.94 5.40
CA LYS A 152 2.41 8.57 4.03
C LYS A 152 3.77 9.16 3.58
N ALA A 153 4.10 10.37 4.00
CA ALA A 153 5.43 10.95 3.78
C ALA A 153 6.54 10.17 4.52
N ALA A 154 6.27 9.74 5.77
CA ALA A 154 7.19 8.91 6.53
C ALA A 154 7.43 7.55 5.84
N LEU A 155 6.40 6.94 5.23
CA LEU A 155 6.55 5.70 4.46
C LEU A 155 7.49 5.86 3.27
N ALA A 156 7.40 6.97 2.53
CA ALA A 156 8.31 7.19 1.40
C ALA A 156 9.78 7.23 1.85
N ARG A 157 10.08 7.89 2.97
CA ARG A 157 11.43 7.89 3.53
C ARG A 157 11.84 6.52 4.08
N PHE A 158 10.93 5.82 4.73
CA PHE A 158 11.16 4.44 5.21
C PHE A 158 11.52 3.50 4.04
N VAL A 159 10.76 3.54 2.95
CA VAL A 159 11.00 2.72 1.76
C VAL A 159 12.36 3.00 1.13
N GLU A 160 12.73 4.28 0.96
CA GLU A 160 14.06 4.65 0.46
C GLU A 160 15.19 4.10 1.35
N THR A 161 15.02 4.22 2.67
CA THR A 161 16.06 3.77 3.64
C THR A 161 16.21 2.26 3.60
N VAL A 162 15.10 1.50 3.74
CA VAL A 162 15.14 0.04 3.75
C VAL A 162 15.58 -0.52 2.40
N ALA A 163 15.28 0.16 1.29
CA ALA A 163 15.74 -0.24 -0.04
C ALA A 163 17.27 -0.30 -0.13
N GLU A 164 17.97 0.65 0.50
CA GLU A 164 19.45 0.63 0.57
C GLU A 164 19.95 -0.50 1.47
N GLU A 165 19.31 -0.75 2.62
CA GLU A 165 19.69 -1.81 3.56
C GLU A 165 19.56 -3.22 2.94
N VAL A 166 18.56 -3.45 2.08
CA VAL A 166 18.29 -4.76 1.49
C VAL A 166 18.84 -4.93 0.06
N ARG A 167 19.46 -3.91 -0.51
CA ARG A 167 19.95 -3.88 -1.90
C ARG A 167 20.82 -5.10 -2.24
N GLU A 168 21.79 -5.41 -1.41
CA GLU A 168 22.72 -6.53 -1.63
C GLU A 168 22.06 -7.91 -1.51
N HIS A 169 20.85 -7.96 -0.97
CA HIS A 169 20.09 -9.19 -0.78
C HIS A 169 19.12 -9.50 -1.92
N ASN A 170 19.15 -8.73 -3.00
CA ASN A 170 18.22 -8.86 -4.14
C ASN A 170 16.75 -8.83 -3.70
N VAL A 171 16.42 -7.94 -2.76
CA VAL A 171 15.06 -7.61 -2.34
C VAL A 171 14.75 -6.19 -2.79
N GLN A 172 13.62 -6.00 -3.44
CA GLN A 172 13.18 -4.68 -3.88
C GLN A 172 12.00 -4.21 -3.03
N ILE A 173 12.07 -2.97 -2.58
CA ILE A 173 10.97 -2.29 -1.87
C ILE A 173 10.68 -0.97 -2.55
N ASN A 174 9.42 -0.74 -2.92
CA ASN A 174 8.98 0.47 -3.60
C ASN A 174 7.65 0.98 -3.05
N ASP A 175 7.44 2.29 -3.16
CA ASP A 175 6.14 2.91 -2.95
C ASP A 175 5.30 2.87 -4.23
N MET A 176 4.01 2.65 -4.05
CA MET A 176 3.01 2.78 -5.11
C MET A 176 1.92 3.76 -4.66
N SER A 177 1.80 4.87 -5.38
CA SER A 177 0.66 5.78 -5.25
C SER A 177 -0.44 5.36 -6.23
N PRO A 178 -1.58 4.83 -5.75
CA PRO A 178 -2.62 4.24 -6.59
C PRO A 178 -3.53 5.26 -7.28
N GLY A 179 -3.34 6.57 -7.02
CA GLY A 179 -4.22 7.63 -7.49
C GLY A 179 -5.56 7.66 -6.78
N GLY A 180 -6.36 8.69 -7.09
CA GLY A 180 -7.72 8.83 -6.57
C GLY A 180 -8.63 7.73 -7.13
N THR A 181 -9.23 6.95 -6.23
CA THR A 181 -10.17 5.88 -6.61
C THR A 181 -11.27 5.76 -5.56
N TYR A 182 -12.48 5.39 -5.99
CA TYR A 182 -13.61 5.29 -5.09
C TYR A 182 -13.42 4.14 -4.09
N THR A 183 -13.41 4.49 -2.81
CA THR A 183 -13.28 3.57 -1.69
C THR A 183 -14.03 4.14 -0.48
N HIS A 184 -14.10 3.39 0.61
CA HIS A 184 -14.62 3.88 1.89
C HIS A 184 -13.93 5.18 2.39
N MET A 185 -12.63 5.37 2.08
CA MET A 185 -11.93 6.64 2.39
C MET A 185 -12.54 7.83 1.63
N THR A 186 -13.04 7.63 0.41
CA THR A 186 -13.77 8.66 -0.34
C THR A 186 -15.06 9.05 0.37
N ASP A 187 -15.79 8.06 0.92
CA ASP A 187 -17.02 8.33 1.69
C ASP A 187 -16.72 9.05 3.01
N GLU A 188 -15.56 8.79 3.64
CA GLU A 188 -15.11 9.52 4.83
C GLU A 188 -14.89 11.00 4.52
N ILE A 189 -14.24 11.33 3.40
CA ILE A 189 -14.05 12.71 2.94
C ILE A 189 -15.39 13.39 2.66
N LEU A 190 -16.27 12.71 1.95
CA LEU A 190 -17.61 13.24 1.64
C LEU A 190 -18.44 13.49 2.89
N ARG A 191 -18.34 12.61 3.90
CA ARG A 191 -19.03 12.79 5.21
C ARG A 191 -18.43 13.93 6.04
N ALA A 192 -17.14 14.17 5.93
CA ALA A 192 -16.47 15.28 6.60
C ALA A 192 -16.90 16.64 6.03
N GLY A 193 -17.36 16.67 4.77
CA GLY A 193 -17.87 17.89 4.14
C GLY A 193 -16.80 19.00 4.10
N GLU A 194 -17.19 20.21 4.51
CA GLU A 194 -16.33 21.39 4.51
C GLU A 194 -15.04 21.22 5.35
N LYS A 195 -15.03 20.35 6.36
CA LYS A 195 -13.84 20.04 7.14
C LYS A 195 -12.72 19.42 6.31
N ALA A 196 -13.04 18.78 5.18
CA ALA A 196 -12.04 18.25 4.26
C ALA A 196 -11.33 19.32 3.43
N GLY A 197 -11.93 20.52 3.34
CA GLY A 197 -11.50 21.59 2.46
C GLY A 197 -12.01 21.43 1.01
N ASP A 198 -12.12 22.54 0.31
CA ASP A 198 -12.81 22.60 -1.00
C ASP A 198 -12.19 21.66 -2.03
N LYS A 199 -10.83 21.62 -2.09
CA LYS A 199 -10.12 20.79 -3.06
C LYS A 199 -10.39 19.31 -2.86
N ASP A 200 -10.17 18.79 -1.66
CA ASP A 200 -10.33 17.35 -1.38
C ASP A 200 -11.80 16.94 -1.46
N LEU A 201 -12.72 17.82 -1.08
CA LEU A 201 -14.16 17.57 -1.24
C LEU A 201 -14.59 17.54 -2.71
N ALA A 202 -14.07 18.42 -3.56
CA ALA A 202 -14.32 18.43 -4.99
C ALA A 202 -13.74 17.17 -5.66
N ASP A 203 -12.49 16.82 -5.33
CA ASP A 203 -11.82 15.60 -5.82
C ASP A 203 -12.61 14.34 -5.41
N ALA A 204 -13.09 14.25 -4.16
CA ALA A 204 -13.90 13.14 -3.66
C ALA A 204 -15.25 13.02 -4.39
N ARG A 205 -15.92 14.15 -4.69
CA ARG A 205 -17.16 14.16 -5.49
C ARG A 205 -16.91 13.64 -6.90
N GLN A 206 -15.86 14.11 -7.55
CA GLN A 206 -15.46 13.64 -8.88
C GLN A 206 -15.15 12.14 -8.87
N VAL A 207 -14.36 11.68 -7.91
CA VAL A 207 -14.01 10.25 -7.78
C VAL A 207 -15.25 9.39 -7.53
N ARG A 208 -16.22 9.88 -6.75
CA ARG A 208 -17.51 9.18 -6.56
C ARG A 208 -18.30 9.05 -7.85
N GLN A 209 -18.28 10.07 -8.70
CA GLN A 209 -19.03 10.06 -9.98
C GLN A 209 -18.36 9.20 -11.05
N THR A 210 -17.02 9.22 -11.12
CA THR A 210 -16.24 8.57 -12.20
C THR A 210 -15.66 7.22 -11.83
N GLY A 211 -15.64 6.87 -10.53
CA GLY A 211 -14.89 5.72 -10.01
C GLY A 211 -13.39 6.03 -9.80
N GLY A 212 -12.89 7.13 -10.36
CA GLY A 212 -11.48 7.54 -10.30
C GLY A 212 -10.59 6.70 -11.22
N VAL A 213 -9.38 6.40 -10.76
CA VAL A 213 -8.41 5.59 -11.53
C VAL A 213 -8.97 4.18 -11.77
N PRO A 214 -8.99 3.71 -13.03
CA PRO A 214 -9.44 2.36 -13.34
C PRO A 214 -8.63 1.28 -12.60
N PRO A 215 -9.30 0.24 -12.05
CA PRO A 215 -8.64 -0.84 -11.32
C PRO A 215 -7.47 -1.49 -12.08
N ASP A 216 -7.62 -1.70 -13.37
CA ASP A 216 -6.60 -2.35 -14.21
C ASP A 216 -5.27 -1.60 -14.21
N ARG A 217 -5.29 -0.26 -14.20
CA ARG A 217 -4.05 0.53 -14.12
C ARG A 217 -3.30 0.29 -12.82
N GLN A 218 -4.04 0.17 -11.71
CA GLN A 218 -3.48 -0.12 -10.39
C GLN A 218 -2.90 -1.54 -10.35
N ILE A 219 -3.65 -2.51 -10.86
CA ILE A 219 -3.23 -3.92 -10.91
C ILE A 219 -1.98 -4.07 -11.78
N GLN A 220 -1.95 -3.47 -12.97
CA GLN A 220 -0.81 -3.57 -13.89
C GLN A 220 0.48 -2.97 -13.31
N LEU A 221 0.40 -1.81 -12.63
CA LEU A 221 1.56 -1.24 -11.96
C LEU A 221 2.04 -2.14 -10.81
N ALA A 222 1.13 -2.67 -10.01
CA ALA A 222 1.48 -3.56 -8.91
C ALA A 222 2.10 -4.88 -9.43
N LEU A 223 1.54 -5.49 -10.48
CA LEU A 223 2.10 -6.68 -11.13
C LEU A 223 3.49 -6.41 -11.72
N PHE A 224 3.70 -5.25 -12.34
CA PHE A 224 5.01 -4.85 -12.82
C PHE A 224 6.02 -4.76 -11.67
N LEU A 225 5.68 -4.07 -10.58
CA LEU A 225 6.55 -3.93 -9.41
C LEU A 225 6.82 -5.26 -8.69
N ALA A 226 5.90 -6.23 -8.78
CA ALA A 226 6.07 -7.57 -8.22
C ALA A 226 6.87 -8.51 -9.13
N SER A 227 7.08 -8.16 -10.39
CA SER A 227 7.73 -9.01 -11.39
C SER A 227 9.25 -8.85 -11.42
N GLU A 228 9.94 -9.76 -12.10
CA GLU A 228 11.39 -9.68 -12.37
C GLU A 228 11.76 -8.50 -13.27
N ARG A 229 10.82 -8.00 -14.09
CA ARG A 229 10.99 -6.83 -14.96
C ARG A 229 11.36 -5.55 -14.19
N SER A 230 11.06 -5.49 -12.90
CA SER A 230 11.37 -4.38 -12.00
C SER A 230 12.54 -4.65 -11.05
N ASN A 231 13.39 -5.66 -11.28
CA ASN A 231 14.48 -6.00 -10.36
C ASN A 231 15.50 -4.87 -10.14
N HIS A 232 15.65 -3.97 -11.11
CA HIS A 232 16.52 -2.80 -11.03
C HIS A 232 15.86 -1.59 -10.35
N ILE A 233 14.56 -1.68 -10.01
CA ILE A 233 13.79 -0.59 -9.40
C ILE A 233 13.62 -0.87 -7.91
N THR A 234 14.24 -0.06 -7.06
CA THR A 234 14.09 -0.13 -5.59
C THR A 234 14.23 1.25 -4.98
N GLY A 235 13.53 1.50 -3.87
CA GLY A 235 13.50 2.79 -3.17
C GLY A 235 12.78 3.89 -3.94
N LYS A 236 11.82 3.54 -4.81
CA LYS A 236 11.13 4.50 -5.69
C LYS A 236 9.67 4.66 -5.32
N LEU A 237 9.16 5.88 -5.49
CA LEU A 237 7.75 6.23 -5.36
C LEU A 237 7.17 6.39 -6.77
N LEU A 238 6.37 5.41 -7.20
CA LEU A 238 5.73 5.44 -8.52
C LEU A 238 4.24 5.73 -8.38
N HIS A 239 3.76 6.66 -9.18
CA HIS A 239 2.34 6.96 -9.27
C HIS A 239 1.71 6.19 -10.43
N VAL A 240 0.47 5.75 -10.28
CA VAL A 240 -0.26 4.98 -11.32
C VAL A 240 -0.40 5.72 -12.66
N ASN A 241 -0.27 7.04 -12.65
CA ASN A 241 -0.31 7.88 -13.85
C ASN A 241 1.08 8.16 -14.45
N ASP A 242 2.16 7.73 -13.82
CA ASP A 242 3.49 7.82 -14.40
C ASP A 242 3.61 6.88 -15.61
N ASP A 243 4.50 7.22 -16.53
CA ASP A 243 4.83 6.34 -17.67
C ASP A 243 5.83 5.25 -17.21
N TRP A 244 5.42 4.49 -16.19
CA TRP A 244 6.26 3.49 -15.54
C TRP A 244 6.68 2.35 -16.47
N ARG A 245 5.98 2.14 -17.60
CA ARG A 245 6.36 1.13 -18.60
C ARG A 245 7.72 1.42 -19.23
N ARG A 246 8.07 2.71 -19.36
CA ARG A 246 9.41 3.10 -19.82
C ARG A 246 10.50 2.76 -18.82
N LEU A 247 10.15 2.59 -17.53
CA LEU A 247 11.12 2.29 -16.50
C LEU A 247 11.67 0.86 -16.59
N GLU A 248 11.01 -0.04 -17.32
CA GLU A 248 11.46 -1.43 -17.48
C GLU A 248 12.90 -1.52 -18.05
N HIS A 249 13.27 -0.60 -18.91
CA HIS A 249 14.58 -0.58 -19.57
C HIS A 249 15.40 0.67 -19.25
N ALA A 250 14.90 1.52 -18.35
CA ALA A 250 15.56 2.77 -18.03
C ALA A 250 16.57 2.62 -16.89
N ASN A 251 17.71 3.29 -17.02
CA ASN A 251 18.58 3.55 -15.87
C ASN A 251 18.01 4.74 -15.08
N ILE A 252 17.34 4.46 -13.99
CA ILE A 252 16.66 5.48 -13.18
C ILE A 252 17.70 6.17 -12.30
N HIS A 253 17.87 7.48 -12.49
CA HIS A 253 18.73 8.27 -11.64
C HIS A 253 18.28 8.14 -10.15
N PRO A 254 19.23 8.01 -9.19
CA PRO A 254 18.90 7.78 -7.78
C PRO A 254 17.90 8.78 -7.19
N GLU A 255 17.91 10.04 -7.62
CA GLU A 255 17.06 11.11 -7.08
C GLU A 255 15.69 11.25 -7.76
N ILE A 256 15.41 10.50 -8.83
CA ILE A 256 14.10 10.51 -9.51
C ILE A 256 13.15 9.54 -8.82
N TYR A 257 11.88 9.92 -8.73
CA TYR A 257 10.83 9.17 -8.00
C TYR A 257 11.15 8.98 -6.51
N THR A 258 11.66 10.03 -5.86
CA THR A 258 12.08 10.04 -4.44
C THR A 258 11.71 11.36 -3.77
N LEU A 259 11.82 11.41 -2.43
CA LEU A 259 11.69 12.66 -1.69
C LEU A 259 13.05 13.36 -1.59
N ARG A 260 13.16 14.54 -2.19
CA ARG A 260 14.37 15.38 -2.15
C ARG A 260 14.04 16.81 -1.80
N ARG A 261 14.97 17.45 -1.10
CA ARG A 261 14.95 18.90 -0.93
C ARG A 261 15.40 19.55 -2.24
N VAL A 262 14.49 20.28 -2.87
CA VAL A 262 14.84 21.06 -4.07
C VAL A 262 15.52 22.35 -3.63
N GLN A 263 16.75 22.56 -4.08
CA GLN A 263 17.49 23.82 -3.92
C GLN A 263 17.49 24.51 -5.28
N LYS A 264 16.54 25.43 -5.48
CA LYS A 264 16.66 26.47 -6.51
C LYS A 264 16.76 27.80 -5.77
N ILE A 265 17.86 28.48 -5.94
CA ILE A 265 18.04 29.89 -5.57
C ILE A 265 17.73 30.69 -6.85
#